data_c3cb5de19123997ee11f81d3a8c45917
#
_entry.id   c3cb5de19123997ee11f81d3a8c45917
#
_cell.length_a   1.000
_cell.length_b   1.000
_cell.length_c   1.000
_cell.angle_alpha   90.00
_cell.angle_beta   90.00
_cell.angle_gamma   90.00
#
_symmetry.space_group_name_H-M   'P 1'
#
loop_
_entity.id
_entity.type
_entity.pdbx_description
1 polymer ?
#
loop_
_entity_poly.entity_id
_entity_poly.type
_entity_poly.pdbx_seq_one_letter_code
_entity_poly.pdbx_strand_id
1 'polypeptide(L)'
;MSLKADFLGTANKKGEKKMSIAEQFAALGVVPVVVLNDVKDAEPLADALVKGGLPCAEVTFRTDAAEESIRIMAQKYPDMLVGAGTVLTIEQVDRAVNAGAKFIVSPGFDPEVVDYCIEKQIPIFPGIITPSDAAQAVKRGLKVVKFFPAEQFGGVATIKAMAAPYTTLKFMPTGGVSLKNLKDYLSCDKILCCGGSWMVKGDLVKAGEFDKIAQMAKEAVELAKEIRG
;
A
#
# COMPACT_ATOMS: atom_id res chain seq x y z
N MET A 1 -10.93 21.31 -19.59
CA MET A 1 -11.67 20.99 -18.35
C MET A 1 -10.71 20.24 -17.43
N SER A 2 -10.42 20.82 -16.26
CA SER A 2 -9.44 20.27 -15.32
C SER A 2 -10.05 19.07 -14.60
N LEU A 3 -9.60 17.85 -14.93
CA LEU A 3 -9.87 16.65 -14.12
C LEU A 3 -9.01 16.75 -12.87
N LYS A 4 -9.59 17.27 -11.79
CA LYS A 4 -9.01 17.16 -10.46
C LYS A 4 -9.30 15.74 -9.97
N ALA A 5 -8.30 14.88 -10.04
CA ALA A 5 -8.30 13.62 -9.31
C ALA A 5 -8.08 13.92 -7.81
N ASP A 6 -9.07 14.55 -7.19
CA ASP A 6 -9.14 14.68 -5.74
C ASP A 6 -9.68 13.35 -5.20
N PHE A 7 -8.78 12.40 -4.89
CA PHE A 7 -9.10 11.23 -4.07
C PHE A 7 -9.43 11.63 -2.62
N LEU A 8 -10.17 12.74 -2.47
CA LEU A 8 -10.62 13.27 -1.20
C LEU A 8 -11.86 12.47 -0.76
N GLY A 9 -11.80 11.96 0.47
CA GLY A 9 -12.85 11.17 1.07
C GLY A 9 -14.25 11.77 0.90
N THR A 10 -15.19 10.93 0.43
CA THR A 10 -16.61 11.28 0.37
C THR A 10 -17.18 11.37 1.77
N ALA A 11 -18.06 12.36 2.04
CA ALA A 11 -18.75 12.46 3.32
C ALA A 11 -19.67 11.24 3.55
N ASN A 12 -19.69 10.73 4.78
CA ASN A 12 -20.64 9.70 5.17
C ASN A 12 -22.04 10.32 5.38
N LYS A 13 -23.08 9.47 5.55
CA LYS A 13 -24.48 9.92 5.80
C LYS A 13 -24.65 10.81 7.05
N LYS A 14 -23.60 10.98 7.87
CA LYS A 14 -23.56 11.85 9.06
C LYS A 14 -22.76 13.13 8.86
N GLY A 15 -22.28 13.43 7.63
CA GLY A 15 -21.51 14.64 7.34
C GLY A 15 -20.05 14.60 7.79
N GLU A 16 -19.55 13.48 8.29
CA GLU A 16 -18.14 13.29 8.65
C GLU A 16 -17.32 12.98 7.39
N LYS A 17 -16.23 13.69 7.19
CA LYS A 17 -15.30 13.46 6.07
C LYS A 17 -14.61 12.10 6.27
N LYS A 18 -14.90 11.13 5.41
CA LYS A 18 -14.21 9.85 5.42
C LYS A 18 -12.75 10.06 5.00
N MET A 19 -11.81 9.52 5.77
CA MET A 19 -10.39 9.56 5.42
C MET A 19 -10.15 8.91 4.05
N SER A 20 -9.38 9.57 3.19
CA SER A 20 -8.89 8.97 1.95
C SER A 20 -7.96 7.77 2.24
N ILE A 21 -7.73 6.90 1.25
CA ILE A 21 -6.77 5.77 1.40
C ILE A 21 -5.37 6.28 1.78
N ALA A 22 -4.93 7.40 1.19
CA ALA A 22 -3.63 7.99 1.51
C ALA A 22 -3.56 8.49 2.98
N GLU A 23 -4.63 9.11 3.50
CA GLU A 23 -4.69 9.52 4.91
C GLU A 23 -4.68 8.31 5.85
N GLN A 24 -5.37 7.22 5.49
CA GLN A 24 -5.32 5.96 6.24
C GLN A 24 -3.91 5.35 6.24
N PHE A 25 -3.23 5.32 5.09
CA PHE A 25 -1.83 4.88 5.00
C PHE A 25 -0.90 5.74 5.86
N ALA A 26 -1.08 7.06 5.84
CA ALA A 26 -0.30 7.97 6.67
C ALA A 26 -0.49 7.68 8.16
N ALA A 27 -1.71 7.42 8.60
CA ALA A 27 -2.03 7.09 9.99
C ALA A 27 -1.43 5.74 10.43
N LEU A 28 -1.41 4.74 9.54
CA LEU A 28 -0.82 3.42 9.83
C LEU A 28 0.72 3.45 9.79
N GLY A 29 1.31 4.29 8.94
CA GLY A 29 2.76 4.37 8.74
C GLY A 29 3.37 3.19 7.98
N VAL A 30 2.76 2.01 8.04
CA VAL A 30 3.23 0.77 7.40
C VAL A 30 2.08 0.08 6.67
N VAL A 31 2.38 -0.45 5.48
CA VAL A 31 1.46 -1.26 4.66
C VAL A 31 2.08 -2.65 4.48
N PRO A 32 1.50 -3.72 5.03
CA PRO A 32 1.96 -5.09 4.83
C PRO A 32 1.83 -5.51 3.36
N VAL A 33 2.95 -5.92 2.76
CA VAL A 33 2.99 -6.47 1.39
C VAL A 33 2.97 -7.99 1.49
N VAL A 34 1.83 -8.56 1.10
CA VAL A 34 1.45 -9.95 1.36
C VAL A 34 1.57 -10.80 0.11
N VAL A 35 2.17 -11.99 0.23
CA VAL A 35 2.11 -13.07 -0.76
C VAL A 35 1.43 -14.26 -0.11
N LEU A 36 0.26 -14.66 -0.62
CA LEU A 36 -0.45 -15.85 -0.18
C LEU A 36 -0.41 -16.91 -1.29
N ASN A 37 0.06 -18.10 -0.95
CA ASN A 37 0.09 -19.26 -1.85
C ASN A 37 -1.13 -20.17 -1.68
N ASP A 38 -1.82 -20.07 -0.55
CA ASP A 38 -3.01 -20.85 -0.23
C ASP A 38 -4.08 -19.91 0.35
N VAL A 39 -5.27 -20.01 -0.18
CA VAL A 39 -6.45 -19.21 0.22
C VAL A 39 -6.83 -19.42 1.70
N LYS A 40 -6.59 -20.62 2.26
CA LYS A 40 -6.86 -20.92 3.67
C LYS A 40 -6.11 -20.01 4.65
N ASP A 41 -4.99 -19.44 4.24
CA ASP A 41 -4.16 -18.57 5.07
C ASP A 41 -4.67 -17.12 5.10
N ALA A 42 -5.64 -16.76 4.24
CA ALA A 42 -6.15 -15.39 4.11
C ALA A 42 -6.83 -14.89 5.39
N GLU A 43 -7.75 -15.67 5.93
CA GLU A 43 -8.49 -15.30 7.15
C GLU A 43 -7.59 -15.23 8.39
N PRO A 44 -6.78 -16.27 8.70
CA PRO A 44 -5.87 -16.22 9.85
C PRO A 44 -4.87 -15.06 9.76
N LEU A 45 -4.38 -14.73 8.56
CA LEU A 45 -3.48 -13.60 8.35
C LEU A 45 -4.19 -12.25 8.62
N ALA A 46 -5.42 -12.09 8.11
CA ALA A 46 -6.21 -10.88 8.37
C ALA A 46 -6.47 -10.71 9.88
N ASP A 47 -6.85 -11.77 10.57
CA ASP A 47 -7.04 -11.76 12.03
C ASP A 47 -5.77 -11.35 12.77
N ALA A 48 -4.61 -11.90 12.39
CA ALA A 48 -3.33 -11.55 12.97
C ALA A 48 -2.96 -10.08 12.77
N LEU A 49 -3.18 -9.54 11.57
CA LEU A 49 -2.92 -8.13 11.27
C LEU A 49 -3.86 -7.21 12.07
N VAL A 50 -5.14 -7.53 12.16
CA VAL A 50 -6.11 -6.77 12.96
C VAL A 50 -5.74 -6.81 14.44
N LYS A 51 -5.43 -7.98 15.00
CA LYS A 51 -4.95 -8.15 16.39
C LYS A 51 -3.67 -7.35 16.67
N GLY A 52 -2.77 -7.29 15.71
CA GLY A 52 -1.54 -6.48 15.77
C GLY A 52 -1.78 -4.97 15.64
N GLY A 53 -3.03 -4.51 15.45
CA GLY A 53 -3.35 -3.10 15.28
C GLY A 53 -2.96 -2.53 13.90
N LEU A 54 -2.75 -3.39 12.92
CA LEU A 54 -2.39 -3.03 11.53
C LEU A 54 -3.46 -3.56 10.55
N PRO A 55 -4.70 -3.05 10.58
CA PRO A 55 -5.80 -3.54 9.76
C PRO A 55 -5.65 -3.13 8.29
N CYS A 56 -4.57 -3.56 7.66
CA CYS A 56 -4.22 -3.25 6.27
C CYS A 56 -3.47 -4.42 5.63
N ALA A 57 -3.69 -4.66 4.33
CA ALA A 57 -2.90 -5.60 3.52
C ALA A 57 -2.89 -5.21 2.04
N GLU A 58 -1.70 -5.15 1.43
CA GLU A 58 -1.46 -5.15 -0.01
C GLU A 58 -1.25 -6.62 -0.43
N VAL A 59 -2.32 -7.32 -0.86
CA VAL A 59 -2.23 -8.71 -1.33
C VAL A 59 -1.77 -8.72 -2.78
N THR A 60 -0.62 -9.34 -3.05
CA THR A 60 0.01 -9.26 -4.37
C THR A 60 -0.53 -10.30 -5.34
N PHE A 61 -0.83 -9.88 -6.58
CA PHE A 61 -1.25 -10.73 -7.71
C PHE A 61 -0.09 -11.53 -8.29
N ARG A 62 0.72 -12.14 -7.40
CA ARG A 62 1.84 -13.04 -7.76
C ARG A 62 1.46 -14.51 -7.73
N THR A 63 0.27 -14.84 -7.22
CA THR A 63 -0.22 -16.20 -7.05
C THR A 63 -1.70 -16.29 -7.44
N ASP A 64 -2.16 -17.46 -7.76
CA ASP A 64 -3.57 -17.70 -8.08
C ASP A 64 -4.50 -17.52 -6.86
N ALA A 65 -3.95 -17.62 -5.65
CA ALA A 65 -4.70 -17.43 -4.41
C ALA A 65 -5.04 -15.94 -4.12
N ALA A 66 -4.43 -14.99 -4.81
CA ALA A 66 -4.52 -13.57 -4.47
C ALA A 66 -5.94 -13.02 -4.50
N GLU A 67 -6.68 -13.24 -5.59
CA GLU A 67 -8.04 -12.73 -5.78
C GLU A 67 -8.99 -13.22 -4.69
N GLU A 68 -9.02 -14.55 -4.47
CA GLU A 68 -9.91 -15.12 -3.46
C GLU A 68 -9.51 -14.75 -2.04
N SER A 69 -8.21 -14.59 -1.78
CA SER A 69 -7.71 -14.08 -0.50
C SER A 69 -8.19 -12.66 -0.22
N ILE A 70 -8.15 -11.77 -1.22
CA ILE A 70 -8.72 -10.41 -1.13
C ILE A 70 -10.20 -10.48 -0.80
N ARG A 71 -10.96 -11.35 -1.49
CA ARG A 71 -12.40 -11.53 -1.29
C ARG A 71 -12.74 -11.93 0.14
N ILE A 72 -12.04 -12.93 0.67
CA ILE A 72 -12.23 -13.41 2.05
C ILE A 72 -11.92 -12.30 3.05
N MET A 73 -10.76 -11.64 2.90
CA MET A 73 -10.36 -10.56 3.81
C MET A 73 -11.36 -9.39 3.78
N ALA A 74 -11.77 -8.95 2.58
CA ALA A 74 -12.71 -7.83 2.43
C ALA A 74 -14.10 -8.13 3.00
N GLN A 75 -14.59 -9.38 2.87
CA GLN A 75 -15.89 -9.79 3.37
C GLN A 75 -15.91 -10.01 4.89
N LYS A 76 -14.89 -10.67 5.43
CA LYS A 76 -14.83 -11.01 6.86
C LYS A 76 -14.34 -9.85 7.74
N TYR A 77 -13.54 -8.96 7.18
CA TYR A 77 -12.98 -7.80 7.88
C TYR A 77 -13.31 -6.50 7.12
N PRO A 78 -14.59 -6.06 7.09
CA PRO A 78 -15.02 -4.92 6.27
C PRO A 78 -14.32 -3.59 6.62
N ASP A 79 -13.84 -3.45 7.86
CA ASP A 79 -13.09 -2.28 8.29
C ASP A 79 -11.61 -2.34 7.92
N MET A 80 -11.10 -3.51 7.55
CA MET A 80 -9.71 -3.67 7.11
C MET A 80 -9.48 -3.00 5.75
N LEU A 81 -8.35 -2.33 5.60
CA LEU A 81 -7.92 -1.72 4.36
C LEU A 81 -7.22 -2.76 3.48
N VAL A 82 -7.98 -3.52 2.72
CA VAL A 82 -7.46 -4.54 1.80
C VAL A 82 -7.32 -3.97 0.40
N GLY A 83 -6.18 -4.17 -0.24
CA GLY A 83 -5.93 -3.80 -1.62
C GLY A 83 -5.09 -4.83 -2.37
N ALA A 84 -4.94 -4.61 -3.66
CA ALA A 84 -4.18 -5.47 -4.54
C ALA A 84 -2.84 -4.84 -4.92
N GLY A 85 -1.76 -5.63 -4.77
CA GLY A 85 -0.41 -5.27 -5.23
C GLY A 85 0.04 -6.10 -6.43
N THR A 86 1.11 -5.67 -7.07
CA THR A 86 1.66 -6.32 -8.27
C THR A 86 0.60 -6.45 -9.39
N VAL A 87 -0.28 -5.44 -9.50
CA VAL A 87 -1.27 -5.35 -10.57
C VAL A 87 -0.59 -4.81 -11.81
N LEU A 88 -0.68 -5.54 -12.92
CA LEU A 88 0.06 -5.29 -14.16
C LEU A 88 -0.85 -5.03 -15.35
N THR A 89 -2.16 -5.35 -15.26
CA THR A 89 -3.11 -5.23 -16.36
C THR A 89 -4.45 -4.69 -15.88
N ILE A 90 -5.22 -4.12 -16.80
CA ILE A 90 -6.60 -3.65 -16.54
C ILE A 90 -7.48 -4.81 -16.07
N GLU A 91 -7.32 -5.99 -16.66
CA GLU A 91 -8.07 -7.19 -16.21
C GLU A 91 -7.80 -7.50 -14.74
N GLN A 92 -6.53 -7.41 -14.28
CA GLN A 92 -6.20 -7.61 -12.87
C GLN A 92 -6.79 -6.51 -11.98
N VAL A 93 -6.89 -5.26 -12.45
CA VAL A 93 -7.59 -4.19 -11.73
C VAL A 93 -9.05 -4.58 -11.50
N ASP A 94 -9.76 -5.00 -12.55
CA ASP A 94 -11.17 -5.36 -12.46
C ASP A 94 -11.38 -6.56 -11.53
N ARG A 95 -10.55 -7.59 -11.64
CA ARG A 95 -10.59 -8.76 -10.75
C ARG A 95 -10.37 -8.37 -9.29
N ALA A 96 -9.38 -7.51 -9.03
CA ALA A 96 -9.08 -7.03 -7.68
C ALA A 96 -10.26 -6.24 -7.08
N VAL A 97 -10.82 -5.31 -7.83
CA VAL A 97 -11.96 -4.49 -7.39
C VAL A 97 -13.20 -5.35 -7.17
N ASN A 98 -13.50 -6.28 -8.07
CA ASN A 98 -14.61 -7.23 -7.93
C ASN A 98 -14.44 -8.17 -6.72
N ALA A 99 -13.21 -8.44 -6.31
CA ALA A 99 -12.90 -9.15 -5.08
C ALA A 99 -13.03 -8.29 -3.82
N GLY A 100 -13.17 -6.97 -3.95
CA GLY A 100 -13.35 -6.04 -2.83
C GLY A 100 -12.10 -5.24 -2.46
N ALA A 101 -11.07 -5.21 -3.32
CA ALA A 101 -9.90 -4.36 -3.12
C ALA A 101 -10.29 -2.88 -3.08
N LYS A 102 -9.82 -2.15 -2.07
CA LYS A 102 -10.08 -0.73 -1.87
C LYS A 102 -9.03 0.17 -2.53
N PHE A 103 -7.90 -0.39 -2.94
CA PHE A 103 -6.81 0.31 -3.62
C PHE A 103 -5.99 -0.66 -4.48
N ILE A 104 -5.29 -0.09 -5.46
CA ILE A 104 -4.40 -0.79 -6.39
C ILE A 104 -2.97 -0.28 -6.21
N VAL A 105 -2.01 -1.20 -6.27
CA VAL A 105 -0.57 -0.89 -6.29
C VAL A 105 0.09 -1.65 -7.44
N SER A 106 0.85 -0.96 -8.26
CA SER A 106 1.66 -1.58 -9.33
C SER A 106 3.16 -1.46 -9.03
N PRO A 107 3.99 -2.38 -9.53
CA PRO A 107 5.43 -2.32 -9.31
C PRO A 107 6.13 -1.23 -10.12
N GLY A 108 5.54 -0.83 -11.24
CA GLY A 108 6.02 0.20 -12.14
C GLY A 108 4.89 1.13 -12.58
N PHE A 109 5.25 2.15 -13.38
CA PHE A 109 4.30 3.12 -13.92
C PHE A 109 3.84 2.67 -15.32
N ASP A 110 2.67 2.05 -15.38
CA ASP A 110 1.99 1.74 -16.63
C ASP A 110 0.90 2.80 -16.90
N PRO A 111 1.04 3.62 -17.97
CA PRO A 111 0.07 4.66 -18.28
C PRO A 111 -1.36 4.14 -18.50
N GLU A 112 -1.53 2.99 -19.12
CA GLU A 112 -2.86 2.43 -19.42
C GLU A 112 -3.57 2.01 -18.14
N VAL A 113 -2.88 1.29 -17.25
CA VAL A 113 -3.42 0.87 -15.95
C VAL A 113 -3.71 2.07 -15.07
N VAL A 114 -2.80 3.06 -15.04
CA VAL A 114 -2.97 4.28 -14.24
C VAL A 114 -4.16 5.10 -14.73
N ASP A 115 -4.25 5.34 -16.05
CA ASP A 115 -5.32 6.15 -16.64
C ASP A 115 -6.69 5.46 -16.46
N TYR A 116 -6.75 4.13 -16.59
CA TYR A 116 -7.94 3.34 -16.32
C TYR A 116 -8.40 3.49 -14.84
N CYS A 117 -7.50 3.35 -13.89
CA CYS A 117 -7.84 3.51 -12.49
C CYS A 117 -8.34 4.93 -12.18
N ILE A 118 -7.72 5.96 -12.77
CA ILE A 118 -8.16 7.35 -12.60
C ILE A 118 -9.56 7.55 -13.17
N GLU A 119 -9.83 7.06 -14.39
CA GLU A 119 -11.15 7.15 -15.02
C GLU A 119 -12.24 6.48 -14.17
N LYS A 120 -11.94 5.31 -13.63
CA LYS A 120 -12.86 4.54 -12.77
C LYS A 120 -12.90 5.02 -11.32
N GLN A 121 -12.13 6.06 -10.96
CA GLN A 121 -12.01 6.57 -9.59
C GLN A 121 -11.51 5.52 -8.59
N ILE A 122 -10.67 4.59 -9.06
CA ILE A 122 -10.03 3.56 -8.23
C ILE A 122 -8.71 4.13 -7.69
N PRO A 123 -8.48 4.15 -6.37
CA PRO A 123 -7.22 4.61 -5.80
C PRO A 123 -6.06 3.75 -6.30
N ILE A 124 -5.06 4.37 -6.93
CA ILE A 124 -3.86 3.70 -7.44
C ILE A 124 -2.59 4.36 -6.93
N PHE A 125 -1.61 3.53 -6.54
CA PHE A 125 -0.27 3.90 -6.11
C PHE A 125 0.77 3.24 -7.03
N PRO A 126 1.06 3.84 -8.20
CA PRO A 126 1.96 3.23 -9.17
C PRO A 126 3.41 3.31 -8.71
N GLY A 127 4.19 2.27 -9.03
CA GLY A 127 5.63 2.24 -8.81
C GLY A 127 6.36 3.23 -9.71
N ILE A 128 7.35 3.91 -9.15
CA ILE A 128 8.26 4.77 -9.90
C ILE A 128 9.70 4.57 -9.41
N ILE A 129 10.66 4.90 -10.26
CA ILE A 129 12.07 4.89 -9.90
C ILE A 129 12.85 6.02 -10.59
N THR A 130 12.29 6.64 -11.62
CA THR A 130 12.94 7.70 -12.40
C THR A 130 12.20 9.04 -12.30
N PRO A 131 12.89 10.17 -12.57
CA PRO A 131 12.24 11.48 -12.72
C PRO A 131 11.16 11.48 -13.83
N SER A 132 11.35 10.70 -14.90
CA SER A 132 10.36 10.59 -15.98
C SER A 132 9.05 9.98 -15.48
N ASP A 133 9.11 8.95 -14.64
CA ASP A 133 7.91 8.34 -14.04
C ASP A 133 7.22 9.33 -13.09
N ALA A 134 8.01 10.06 -12.28
CA ALA A 134 7.48 11.10 -11.39
C ALA A 134 6.75 12.22 -12.17
N ALA A 135 7.31 12.64 -13.32
CA ALA A 135 6.65 13.60 -14.19
C ALA A 135 5.33 13.08 -14.74
N GLN A 136 5.26 11.79 -15.14
CA GLN A 136 4.02 11.15 -15.58
C GLN A 136 2.96 11.10 -14.46
N ALA A 137 3.37 10.81 -13.24
CA ALA A 137 2.48 10.81 -12.07
C ALA A 137 1.91 12.20 -11.79
N VAL A 138 2.76 13.23 -11.77
CA VAL A 138 2.34 14.63 -11.55
C VAL A 138 1.41 15.12 -12.65
N LYS A 139 1.71 14.81 -13.92
CA LYS A 139 0.85 15.16 -15.07
C LYS A 139 -0.58 14.63 -14.91
N ARG A 140 -0.75 13.48 -14.28
CA ARG A 140 -2.05 12.83 -14.01
C ARG A 140 -2.67 13.24 -12.68
N GLY A 141 -2.06 14.16 -11.94
CA GLY A 141 -2.59 14.67 -10.68
C GLY A 141 -2.37 13.74 -9.47
N LEU A 142 -1.61 12.65 -9.64
CA LEU A 142 -1.28 11.76 -8.52
C LEU A 142 -0.50 12.51 -7.45
N LYS A 143 -0.79 12.18 -6.18
CA LYS A 143 -0.14 12.80 -5.02
C LYS A 143 0.76 11.82 -4.27
N VAL A 144 0.52 10.53 -4.43
CA VAL A 144 1.29 9.47 -3.77
C VAL A 144 1.71 8.45 -4.81
N VAL A 145 2.98 8.05 -4.75
CA VAL A 145 3.57 7.04 -5.64
C VAL A 145 4.36 6.03 -4.81
N LYS A 146 4.38 4.78 -5.23
CA LYS A 146 5.28 3.77 -4.68
C LYS A 146 6.69 4.02 -5.22
N PHE A 147 7.70 3.94 -4.36
CA PHE A 147 9.11 3.94 -4.76
C PHE A 147 9.67 2.53 -4.60
N PHE A 148 9.96 1.86 -5.72
CA PHE A 148 10.28 0.43 -5.73
C PHE A 148 11.29 0.05 -6.82
N PRO A 149 12.28 -0.81 -6.52
CA PRO A 149 12.67 -1.31 -5.20
C PRO A 149 13.53 -0.29 -4.42
N ALA A 150 13.10 0.09 -3.20
CA ALA A 150 13.61 1.28 -2.52
C ALA A 150 15.09 1.21 -2.14
N GLU A 151 15.50 0.20 -1.37
CA GLU A 151 16.88 0.08 -0.88
C GLU A 151 17.89 -0.08 -2.04
N GLN A 152 17.54 -0.87 -3.05
CA GLN A 152 18.40 -1.13 -4.20
C GLN A 152 18.66 0.12 -5.04
N PHE A 153 17.78 1.12 -4.96
CA PHE A 153 17.90 2.40 -5.67
C PHE A 153 18.24 3.58 -4.76
N GLY A 154 18.88 3.32 -3.62
CA GLY A 154 19.47 4.36 -2.77
C GLY A 154 18.52 4.92 -1.70
N GLY A 155 17.35 4.30 -1.48
CA GLY A 155 16.50 4.54 -0.34
C GLY A 155 16.10 5.99 -0.13
N VAL A 156 16.18 6.45 1.13
CA VAL A 156 15.78 7.80 1.54
C VAL A 156 16.55 8.91 0.80
N ALA A 157 17.84 8.68 0.50
CA ALA A 157 18.66 9.69 -0.18
C ALA A 157 18.12 9.98 -1.59
N THR A 158 17.79 8.94 -2.36
CA THR A 158 17.22 9.08 -3.70
C THR A 158 15.81 9.68 -3.64
N ILE A 159 14.98 9.28 -2.68
CA ILE A 159 13.65 9.86 -2.49
C ILE A 159 13.73 11.36 -2.22
N LYS A 160 14.65 11.82 -1.36
CA LYS A 160 14.86 13.26 -1.09
C LYS A 160 15.29 14.02 -2.34
N ALA A 161 16.21 13.46 -3.12
CA ALA A 161 16.66 14.05 -4.38
C ALA A 161 15.51 14.16 -5.41
N MET A 162 14.73 13.09 -5.55
CA MET A 162 13.54 13.06 -6.41
C MET A 162 12.46 14.05 -5.95
N ALA A 163 12.19 14.14 -4.65
CA ALA A 163 11.17 15.01 -4.10
C ALA A 163 11.47 16.51 -4.28
N ALA A 164 12.73 16.89 -4.45
CA ALA A 164 13.12 18.28 -4.61
C ALA A 164 12.40 18.98 -5.79
N PRO A 165 12.44 18.46 -7.03
CA PRO A 165 11.67 19.02 -8.14
C PRO A 165 10.17 18.63 -8.12
N TYR A 166 9.79 17.52 -7.51
CA TYR A 166 8.41 17.02 -7.47
C TYR A 166 7.75 17.27 -6.12
N THR A 167 7.66 18.54 -5.74
CA THR A 167 7.24 19.00 -4.40
C THR A 167 5.87 18.53 -3.94
N THR A 168 4.98 18.21 -4.88
CA THR A 168 3.60 17.75 -4.62
C THR A 168 3.48 16.25 -4.37
N LEU A 169 4.55 15.46 -4.65
CA LEU A 169 4.53 14.02 -4.45
C LEU A 169 4.93 13.65 -3.02
N LYS A 170 4.27 12.63 -2.51
CA LYS A 170 4.65 11.82 -1.37
C LYS A 170 5.00 10.42 -1.87
N PHE A 171 5.85 9.74 -1.14
CA PHE A 171 6.39 8.45 -1.55
C PHE A 171 5.98 7.34 -0.57
N MET A 172 5.77 6.14 -1.10
CA MET A 172 5.59 4.89 -0.37
C MET A 172 6.74 3.95 -0.74
N PRO A 173 7.94 4.08 -0.10
CA PRO A 173 9.06 3.18 -0.33
C PRO A 173 8.67 1.74 0.00
N THR A 174 9.05 0.83 -0.90
CA THR A 174 8.85 -0.61 -0.77
C THR A 174 10.06 -1.35 -1.31
N GLY A 175 10.46 -2.44 -0.67
CA GLY A 175 11.65 -3.22 -1.04
C GLY A 175 12.85 -2.89 -0.16
N GLY A 176 13.23 -3.85 0.70
CA GLY A 176 14.32 -3.73 1.65
C GLY A 176 13.97 -2.97 2.94
N VAL A 177 12.75 -2.44 3.08
CA VAL A 177 12.28 -1.81 4.32
C VAL A 177 12.06 -2.87 5.40
N SER A 178 12.47 -2.55 6.63
CA SER A 178 12.36 -3.39 7.82
C SER A 178 12.38 -2.53 9.09
N LEU A 179 12.19 -3.13 10.27
CA LEU A 179 12.31 -2.39 11.55
C LEU A 179 13.65 -1.68 11.71
N LYS A 180 14.73 -2.19 11.09
CA LYS A 180 16.08 -1.62 11.23
C LYS A 180 16.24 -0.25 10.59
N ASN A 181 15.52 0.01 9.48
CA ASN A 181 15.61 1.25 8.70
C ASN A 181 14.28 2.03 8.64
N LEU A 182 13.23 1.53 9.29
CA LEU A 182 11.91 2.16 9.28
C LEU A 182 11.95 3.60 9.79
N LYS A 183 12.78 3.86 10.84
CA LYS A 183 12.95 5.20 11.41
C LYS A 183 13.50 6.19 10.39
N ASP A 184 14.50 5.79 9.61
CA ASP A 184 15.13 6.67 8.61
C ASP A 184 14.12 7.07 7.51
N TYR A 185 13.27 6.11 7.12
CA TYR A 185 12.20 6.37 6.17
C TYR A 185 11.10 7.27 6.75
N LEU A 186 10.49 6.88 7.86
CA LEU A 186 9.33 7.59 8.41
C LEU A 186 9.64 8.97 8.99
N SER A 187 10.91 9.25 9.31
CA SER A 187 11.36 10.60 9.69
C SER A 187 11.47 11.57 8.51
N CYS A 188 11.36 11.08 7.26
CA CYS A 188 11.37 11.93 6.08
C CYS A 188 9.95 12.43 5.77
N ASP A 189 9.76 13.75 5.77
CA ASP A 189 8.46 14.39 5.50
C ASP A 189 7.88 14.07 4.11
N LYS A 190 8.71 13.63 3.17
CA LYS A 190 8.29 13.22 1.82
C LYS A 190 7.75 11.81 1.75
N ILE A 191 7.90 11.02 2.80
CA ILE A 191 7.42 9.64 2.87
C ILE A 191 6.10 9.58 3.61
N LEU A 192 5.07 9.08 2.92
CA LEU A 192 3.72 8.94 3.46
C LEU A 192 3.60 7.74 4.41
N CYS A 193 4.08 6.60 3.97
CA CYS A 193 4.11 5.32 4.68
C CYS A 193 5.16 4.42 4.04
N CYS A 194 5.44 3.26 4.62
CA CYS A 194 6.37 2.29 4.08
C CYS A 194 5.66 0.97 3.75
N GLY A 195 5.87 0.43 2.54
CA GLY A 195 5.47 -0.92 2.20
C GLY A 195 6.52 -1.93 2.69
N GLY A 196 6.09 -2.98 3.38
CA GLY A 196 7.02 -3.97 3.90
C GLY A 196 6.44 -5.36 4.05
N SER A 197 7.29 -6.37 3.88
CA SER A 197 6.89 -7.78 4.02
C SER A 197 7.51 -8.49 5.24
N TRP A 198 8.32 -7.77 6.03
CA TRP A 198 9.06 -8.41 7.12
C TRP A 198 8.16 -9.04 8.19
N MET A 199 6.98 -8.44 8.48
CA MET A 199 6.02 -8.94 9.46
C MET A 199 5.12 -10.06 8.90
N VAL A 200 5.03 -10.19 7.57
CA VAL A 200 4.15 -11.15 6.89
C VAL A 200 4.92 -12.08 5.96
N LYS A 201 6.11 -12.53 6.40
CA LYS A 201 6.96 -13.41 5.61
C LYS A 201 6.23 -14.72 5.27
N GLY A 202 6.41 -15.19 4.04
CA GLY A 202 5.74 -16.40 3.55
C GLY A 202 6.08 -17.67 4.34
N ASP A 203 7.28 -17.76 4.93
CA ASP A 203 7.67 -18.86 5.81
C ASP A 203 6.85 -18.86 7.12
N LEU A 204 6.57 -17.69 7.71
CA LEU A 204 5.73 -17.57 8.90
C LEU A 204 4.27 -17.94 8.58
N VAL A 205 3.75 -17.44 7.46
CA VAL A 205 2.38 -17.78 6.99
C VAL A 205 2.26 -19.28 6.77
N LYS A 206 3.19 -19.88 6.03
CA LYS A 206 3.22 -21.32 5.75
C LYS A 206 3.32 -22.17 7.02
N ALA A 207 4.02 -21.69 8.04
CA ALA A 207 4.18 -22.36 9.33
C ALA A 207 2.96 -22.17 10.27
N GLY A 208 1.99 -21.30 9.91
CA GLY A 208 0.85 -20.97 10.77
C GLY A 208 1.22 -20.09 11.97
N GLU A 209 2.36 -19.37 11.93
CA GLU A 209 2.89 -18.54 13.00
C GLU A 209 2.14 -17.18 13.09
N PHE A 210 0.81 -17.23 13.10
CA PHE A 210 -0.03 -16.03 13.05
C PHE A 210 0.07 -15.15 14.30
N ASP A 211 0.26 -15.74 15.47
CA ASP A 211 0.50 -14.98 16.71
C ASP A 211 1.81 -14.17 16.62
N LYS A 212 2.83 -14.72 16.01
CA LYS A 212 4.10 -14.04 15.75
C LYS A 212 3.92 -12.91 14.74
N ILE A 213 3.14 -13.13 13.70
CA ILE A 213 2.77 -12.09 12.73
C ILE A 213 2.05 -10.94 13.44
N ALA A 214 1.09 -11.23 14.33
CA ALA A 214 0.38 -10.23 15.11
C ALA A 214 1.34 -9.41 15.99
N GLN A 215 2.29 -10.07 16.65
CA GLN A 215 3.30 -9.40 17.46
C GLN A 215 4.20 -8.50 16.60
N MET A 216 4.68 -8.97 15.43
CA MET A 216 5.52 -8.18 14.53
C MET A 216 4.76 -7.00 13.91
N ALA A 217 3.47 -7.17 13.62
CA ALA A 217 2.60 -6.08 13.17
C ALA A 217 2.44 -5.00 14.26
N LYS A 218 2.24 -5.42 15.52
CA LYS A 218 2.15 -4.52 16.66
C LYS A 218 3.45 -3.72 16.86
N GLU A 219 4.60 -4.38 16.80
CA GLU A 219 5.91 -3.71 16.90
C GLU A 219 6.11 -2.67 15.79
N ALA A 220 5.68 -2.98 14.56
CA ALA A 220 5.76 -2.04 13.44
C ALA A 220 4.87 -0.81 13.66
N VAL A 221 3.65 -0.98 14.19
CA VAL A 221 2.71 0.10 14.51
C VAL A 221 3.24 0.97 15.66
N GLU A 222 3.75 0.34 16.72
CA GLU A 222 4.30 1.06 17.88
C GLU A 222 5.49 1.92 17.48
N LEU A 223 6.42 1.36 16.71
CA LEU A 223 7.56 2.10 16.17
C LEU A 223 7.13 3.23 15.25
N ALA A 224 6.14 3.01 14.36
CA ALA A 224 5.64 4.06 13.48
C ALA A 224 5.01 5.22 14.27
N LYS A 225 4.27 4.93 15.34
CA LYS A 225 3.70 5.94 16.26
C LYS A 225 4.78 6.69 17.00
N GLU A 226 5.79 6.00 17.55
CA GLU A 226 6.92 6.64 18.24
C GLU A 226 7.66 7.65 17.35
N ILE A 227 7.82 7.32 16.06
CA ILE A 227 8.54 8.18 15.09
C ILE A 227 7.73 9.41 14.72
N ARG A 228 6.42 9.30 14.65
CA ARG A 228 5.55 10.36 14.11
C ARG A 228 4.79 11.18 15.16
N GLY A 229 4.77 10.74 16.43
CA GLY A 229 4.07 11.38 17.53
C GLY A 229 2.60 11.03 17.56
#